data_28f359451099ba9a6e5dad0bdce89290
#
_entry.id   28f359451099ba9a6e5dad0bdce89290
#
_cell.length_a   1.000
_cell.length_b   1.000
_cell.length_c   1.000
_cell.angle_alpha   90.00
_cell.angle_beta   90.00
_cell.angle_gamma   90.00
#
_symmetry.space_group_name_H-M   'P 1'
#
loop_
_entity.id
_entity.type
_entity.pdbx_description
1 polymer ?
#
loop_
_entity_poly.entity_id
_entity_poly.type
_entity_poly.pdbx_seq_one_letter_code
_entity_poly.pdbx_strand_id
1 'polypeptide(L)'
;MRSTDLPLQKAATLCLACALLASLLMISGCSGTPTKQAKSAETAEATAAPAKQPKASSADPQEQRRFNAAVALMQKDDIVKAKQSLLALIDKNPGLAGAYVNLGIIQLNEGEAEKAEASFTTALQLKPDSLPARNQLGVALRMQGKFQEAEQAYQSALQIAPDYLMAHRNLGILYDLYLTKPQLALQHYKRCQTLSVAEDKEIGGWILDLERRIKANK
;
A
#
# COMPACT_ATOMS: atom_id res chain seq x y z
N MET A 1 -24.42 -5.64 -46.66
CA MET A 1 -23.60 -4.97 -47.69
C MET A 1 -22.68 -3.96 -47.05
N ARG A 2 -21.45 -4.18 -47.30
CA ARG A 2 -20.16 -3.49 -47.15
C ARG A 2 -19.48 -3.57 -45.81
N SER A 3 -18.58 -4.54 -45.78
CA SER A 3 -17.32 -4.62 -45.07
C SER A 3 -16.47 -3.37 -45.26
N THR A 4 -15.77 -2.93 -44.20
CA THR A 4 -14.47 -2.29 -44.35
C THR A 4 -13.54 -2.83 -43.29
N ASP A 5 -12.69 -3.74 -43.77
CA ASP A 5 -11.48 -4.19 -43.13
C ASP A 5 -10.51 -3.02 -42.94
N LEU A 6 -9.87 -2.94 -41.77
CA LEU A 6 -8.66 -2.12 -41.57
C LEU A 6 -7.50 -3.03 -41.17
N PRO A 7 -6.33 -2.87 -41.75
CA PRO A 7 -5.28 -3.86 -41.72
C PRO A 7 -4.38 -3.75 -40.49
N LEU A 8 -4.10 -4.90 -39.90
CA LEU A 8 -2.85 -5.15 -39.17
C LEU A 8 -1.68 -5.07 -40.17
N GLN A 9 -0.70 -4.24 -39.92
CA GLN A 9 0.72 -4.56 -40.18
C GLN A 9 1.63 -3.35 -39.97
N LYS A 10 2.80 -3.66 -39.39
CA LYS A 10 4.08 -2.94 -39.38
C LYS A 10 4.41 -2.12 -38.15
N ALA A 11 5.13 -2.78 -37.26
CA ALA A 11 6.42 -2.28 -36.75
C ALA A 11 7.14 -3.38 -35.96
N ALA A 12 7.67 -4.36 -36.68
CA ALA A 12 8.83 -5.13 -36.24
C ALA A 12 10.01 -4.62 -37.07
N THR A 13 11.12 -4.38 -36.41
CA THR A 13 12.49 -4.23 -36.89
C THR A 13 13.21 -2.94 -36.44
N LEU A 14 14.31 -3.21 -35.88
CA LEU A 14 15.56 -2.48 -35.59
C LEU A 14 15.76 -2.26 -34.06
N CYS A 15 16.64 -2.98 -33.41
CA CYS A 15 18.09 -2.91 -33.44
C CYS A 15 18.74 -4.13 -32.81
N LEU A 16 19.30 -4.99 -33.61
CA LEU A 16 20.46 -5.81 -33.28
C LEU A 16 21.68 -4.98 -33.65
N ALA A 17 22.57 -4.68 -32.73
CA ALA A 17 24.01 -4.52 -32.93
C ALA A 17 24.63 -3.80 -31.76
N CYS A 18 25.35 -4.50 -30.93
CA CYS A 18 26.70 -4.20 -30.49
C CYS A 18 27.18 -5.33 -29.58
N ALA A 19 27.77 -6.30 -30.24
CA ALA A 19 28.57 -7.34 -29.62
C ALA A 19 30.04 -6.91 -29.65
N LEU A 20 30.77 -7.37 -28.60
CA LEU A 20 32.19 -7.66 -28.58
C LEU A 20 33.18 -6.50 -28.54
N LEU A 21 33.84 -6.36 -27.38
CA LEU A 21 35.29 -6.26 -27.31
C LEU A 21 35.79 -6.82 -25.99
N ALA A 22 36.33 -8.02 -26.10
CA ALA A 22 37.18 -8.65 -25.12
C ALA A 22 38.59 -8.06 -25.23
N SER A 23 39.27 -7.84 -24.13
CA SER A 23 40.74 -7.84 -24.09
C SER A 23 41.20 -8.23 -22.70
N LEU A 24 41.78 -9.41 -22.67
CA LEU A 24 42.74 -9.99 -21.71
C LEU A 24 43.89 -9.02 -21.40
N LEU A 25 44.30 -8.95 -20.14
CA LEU A 25 45.71 -8.90 -19.80
C LEU A 25 45.95 -9.51 -18.41
N MET A 26 46.71 -10.57 -18.44
CA MET A 26 47.31 -11.34 -17.36
C MET A 26 48.47 -10.58 -16.72
N ILE A 27 48.84 -11.06 -15.57
CA ILE A 27 50.16 -11.35 -15.02
C ILE A 27 50.51 -10.60 -13.72
N SER A 28 50.55 -11.38 -12.70
CA SER A 28 51.68 -11.82 -11.89
C SER A 28 52.20 -10.90 -10.78
N GLY A 29 52.27 -11.45 -9.60
CA GLY A 29 53.47 -11.39 -8.84
C GLY A 29 53.33 -11.24 -7.34
N CYS A 30 53.45 -12.36 -6.63
CA CYS A 30 54.22 -12.63 -5.38
C CYS A 30 54.08 -11.76 -4.12
N SER A 31 53.60 -12.43 -3.12
CA SER A 31 54.24 -12.69 -1.79
C SER A 31 54.70 -11.54 -0.89
N GLY A 32 54.18 -11.57 0.32
CA GLY A 32 54.74 -10.88 1.47
C GLY A 32 53.77 -10.68 2.62
N THR A 33 53.67 -11.63 3.52
CA THR A 33 53.27 -11.48 4.93
C THR A 33 54.47 -11.17 5.79
N PRO A 34 54.35 -10.78 7.07
CA PRO A 34 53.25 -10.26 7.86
C PRO A 34 53.68 -9.01 8.69
N THR A 35 52.80 -8.41 9.39
CA THR A 35 52.84 -8.00 10.80
C THR A 35 52.12 -6.68 11.10
N LYS A 36 51.21 -6.81 12.08
CA LYS A 36 50.92 -5.89 13.21
C LYS A 36 50.58 -4.44 12.95
N GLN A 37 49.38 -4.05 13.16
CA GLN A 37 48.93 -3.40 14.41
C GLN A 37 47.50 -2.87 14.26
N ALA A 38 46.68 -3.24 15.21
CA ALA A 38 45.40 -2.72 15.47
C ALA A 38 45.47 -1.20 15.71
N LYS A 39 44.57 -0.44 15.04
CA LYS A 39 44.14 0.84 15.54
C LYS A 39 42.64 0.96 15.31
N SER A 40 41.97 0.98 16.43
CA SER A 40 40.55 1.18 16.62
C SER A 40 39.98 2.23 15.67
N ALA A 41 39.07 1.80 14.78
CA ALA A 41 38.13 2.71 14.16
C ALA A 41 36.98 2.91 15.15
N GLU A 42 36.95 4.08 15.72
CA GLU A 42 35.92 4.67 16.54
C GLU A 42 34.61 4.68 15.75
N THR A 43 33.68 3.85 16.16
CA THR A 43 32.30 3.86 15.71
C THR A 43 31.68 5.18 16.13
N ALA A 44 31.50 6.10 15.18
CA ALA A 44 30.64 7.24 15.36
C ALA A 44 29.20 6.74 15.52
N GLU A 45 28.81 6.54 16.75
CA GLU A 45 27.43 6.31 17.16
C GLU A 45 26.68 7.62 16.92
N ALA A 46 26.00 7.66 15.76
CA ALA A 46 25.03 8.71 15.47
C ALA A 46 23.87 8.54 16.46
N THR A 47 23.96 9.22 17.58
CA THR A 47 22.85 9.42 18.50
C THR A 47 21.78 10.25 17.78
N ALA A 48 20.86 9.56 17.09
CA ALA A 48 19.59 10.13 16.68
C ALA A 48 18.85 10.48 17.97
N ALA A 49 18.74 11.75 18.26
CA ALA A 49 17.91 12.26 19.32
C ALA A 49 16.47 11.72 19.12
N PRO A 50 15.80 11.21 20.16
CA PRO A 50 14.43 10.73 20.02
C PRO A 50 13.56 11.92 19.57
N ALA A 51 13.00 11.82 18.38
CA ALA A 51 11.99 12.75 17.89
C ALA A 51 10.91 12.82 18.95
N LYS A 52 10.69 14.01 19.54
CA LYS A 52 9.61 14.26 20.48
C LYS A 52 8.31 13.83 19.80
N GLN A 53 7.74 12.73 20.27
CA GLN A 53 6.37 12.37 19.93
C GLN A 53 5.48 13.55 20.28
N PRO A 54 4.70 14.10 19.35
CA PRO A 54 3.75 15.14 19.68
C PRO A 54 2.80 14.56 20.74
N LYS A 55 2.77 15.17 21.92
CA LYS A 55 1.78 14.85 22.97
C LYS A 55 0.42 14.87 22.29
N ALA A 56 -0.36 13.81 22.45
CA ALA A 56 -1.77 13.79 22.10
C ALA A 56 -2.43 14.99 22.78
N SER A 57 -2.58 16.10 22.08
CA SER A 57 -3.28 17.27 22.57
C SER A 57 -4.75 16.87 22.62
N SER A 58 -5.43 17.17 23.72
CA SER A 58 -6.89 17.12 23.79
C SER A 58 -7.41 17.88 22.56
N ALA A 59 -8.10 17.16 21.65
CA ALA A 59 -8.52 17.73 20.38
C ALA A 59 -9.32 19.01 20.64
N ASP A 60 -8.86 20.13 20.08
CA ASP A 60 -9.63 21.39 20.13
C ASP A 60 -11.05 21.11 19.60
N PRO A 61 -12.10 21.38 20.39
CA PRO A 61 -13.48 21.12 19.95
C PRO A 61 -13.83 21.79 18.63
N GLN A 62 -13.16 22.89 18.28
CA GLN A 62 -13.35 23.56 17.01
C GLN A 62 -12.67 22.80 15.87
N GLU A 63 -11.48 22.25 16.11
CA GLU A 63 -10.79 21.40 15.14
C GLU A 63 -11.58 20.14 14.86
N GLN A 64 -12.10 19.48 15.89
CA GLN A 64 -12.95 18.30 15.73
C GLN A 64 -14.22 18.61 14.92
N ARG A 65 -14.87 19.76 15.15
CA ARG A 65 -16.03 20.19 14.34
C ARG A 65 -15.64 20.38 12.87
N ARG A 66 -14.50 21.02 12.59
CA ARG A 66 -14.00 21.23 11.21
C ARG A 66 -13.68 19.91 10.53
N PHE A 67 -13.05 18.97 11.25
CA PHE A 67 -12.77 17.63 10.74
C PHE A 67 -14.06 16.88 10.41
N ASN A 68 -15.05 16.88 11.30
CA ASN A 68 -16.34 16.25 11.07
C ASN A 68 -17.09 16.90 9.89
N ALA A 69 -16.96 18.22 9.71
CA ALA A 69 -17.54 18.92 8.55
C ALA A 69 -16.87 18.47 7.25
N ALA A 70 -15.53 18.29 7.24
CA ALA A 70 -14.83 17.77 6.06
C ALA A 70 -15.26 16.33 5.71
N VAL A 71 -15.42 15.46 6.71
CA VAL A 71 -15.96 14.10 6.53
C VAL A 71 -17.41 14.14 5.99
N ALA A 72 -18.24 15.04 6.51
CA ALA A 72 -19.61 15.21 6.01
C ALA A 72 -19.66 15.69 4.55
N LEU A 73 -18.67 16.49 4.11
CA LEU A 73 -18.54 16.88 2.69
C LEU A 73 -18.18 15.67 1.81
N MET A 74 -17.31 14.78 2.29
CA MET A 74 -17.00 13.52 1.57
C MET A 74 -18.26 12.66 1.41
N GLN A 75 -19.08 12.54 2.46
CA GLN A 75 -20.33 11.77 2.43
C GLN A 75 -21.38 12.36 1.47
N LYS A 76 -21.32 13.68 1.22
CA LYS A 76 -22.18 14.40 0.28
C LYS A 76 -21.60 14.47 -1.13
N ASP A 77 -20.50 13.79 -1.38
CA ASP A 77 -19.75 13.81 -2.64
C ASP A 77 -19.21 15.19 -3.05
N ASP A 78 -19.13 16.15 -2.10
CA ASP A 78 -18.49 17.45 -2.34
C ASP A 78 -16.97 17.33 -2.10
N ILE A 79 -16.32 16.53 -2.95
CA ILE A 79 -14.93 16.11 -2.78
C ILE A 79 -13.96 17.29 -2.83
N VAL A 80 -14.25 18.29 -3.67
CA VAL A 80 -13.40 19.48 -3.81
C VAL A 80 -13.34 20.26 -2.49
N LYS A 81 -14.48 20.54 -1.88
CA LYS A 81 -14.52 21.25 -0.60
C LYS A 81 -13.98 20.39 0.55
N ALA A 82 -14.24 19.09 0.52
CA ALA A 82 -13.67 18.16 1.50
C ALA A 82 -12.15 18.21 1.48
N LYS A 83 -11.53 18.08 0.29
CA LYS A 83 -10.07 18.15 0.09
C LYS A 83 -9.50 19.46 0.59
N GLN A 84 -10.10 20.61 0.21
CA GLN A 84 -9.68 21.93 0.69
C GLN A 84 -9.75 22.04 2.21
N SER A 85 -10.84 21.56 2.82
CA SER A 85 -11.01 21.58 4.28
C SER A 85 -9.99 20.72 5.01
N LEU A 86 -9.67 19.52 4.48
CA LEU A 86 -8.66 18.64 5.06
C LEU A 86 -7.25 19.24 4.94
N LEU A 87 -6.89 19.85 3.81
CA LEU A 87 -5.61 20.52 3.62
C LEU A 87 -5.46 21.72 4.58
N ALA A 88 -6.51 22.52 4.76
CA ALA A 88 -6.51 23.62 5.73
C ALA A 88 -6.38 23.14 7.19
N LEU A 89 -6.92 21.96 7.52
CA LEU A 89 -6.75 21.32 8.82
C LEU A 89 -5.31 20.85 9.02
N ILE A 90 -4.71 20.22 8.03
CA ILE A 90 -3.34 19.73 8.06
C ILE A 90 -2.35 20.89 8.19
N ASP A 91 -2.57 21.99 7.45
CA ASP A 91 -1.75 23.20 7.55
C ASP A 91 -1.76 23.78 8.97
N LYS A 92 -2.93 23.84 9.58
CA LYS A 92 -3.09 24.34 10.97
C LYS A 92 -2.57 23.35 12.02
N ASN A 93 -2.80 22.05 11.83
CA ASN A 93 -2.39 20.97 12.74
C ASN A 93 -1.82 19.79 11.96
N PRO A 94 -0.51 19.77 11.68
CA PRO A 94 0.15 18.65 10.99
C PRO A 94 0.12 17.33 11.76
N GLY A 95 -0.29 17.32 13.03
CA GLY A 95 -0.41 16.12 13.86
C GLY A 95 -1.73 15.37 13.71
N LEU A 96 -2.64 15.82 12.86
CA LEU A 96 -3.99 15.28 12.74
C LEU A 96 -4.03 14.04 11.82
N ALA A 97 -3.67 12.86 12.33
CA ALA A 97 -3.60 11.61 11.57
C ALA A 97 -4.87 11.32 10.75
N GLY A 98 -6.06 11.58 11.32
CA GLY A 98 -7.34 11.36 10.64
C GLY A 98 -7.51 12.20 9.37
N ALA A 99 -6.95 13.41 9.32
CA ALA A 99 -7.00 14.26 8.14
C ALA A 99 -6.19 13.67 6.99
N TYR A 100 -5.01 13.12 7.28
CA TYR A 100 -4.20 12.43 6.27
C TYR A 100 -4.88 11.14 5.77
N VAL A 101 -5.57 10.38 6.63
CA VAL A 101 -6.34 9.21 6.19
C VAL A 101 -7.41 9.61 5.18
N ASN A 102 -8.20 10.64 5.50
CA ASN A 102 -9.27 11.08 4.60
C ASN A 102 -8.73 11.74 3.31
N LEU A 103 -7.64 12.49 3.40
CA LEU A 103 -6.96 13.02 2.22
C LEU A 103 -6.47 11.90 1.30
N GLY A 104 -5.84 10.85 1.88
CA GLY A 104 -5.40 9.68 1.13
C GLY A 104 -6.56 8.94 0.46
N ILE A 105 -7.72 8.83 1.11
CA ILE A 105 -8.92 8.24 0.49
C ILE A 105 -9.39 9.06 -0.71
N ILE A 106 -9.39 10.40 -0.61
CA ILE A 106 -9.72 11.27 -1.74
C ILE A 106 -8.73 11.05 -2.87
N GLN A 107 -7.43 11.02 -2.58
CA GLN A 107 -6.38 10.80 -3.57
C GLN A 107 -6.49 9.44 -4.27
N LEU A 108 -6.89 8.37 -3.55
CA LEU A 108 -7.19 7.07 -4.17
C LEU A 108 -8.35 7.17 -5.18
N ASN A 109 -9.41 7.86 -4.81
CA ASN A 109 -10.57 8.06 -5.69
C ASN A 109 -10.23 8.91 -6.92
N GLU A 110 -9.24 9.80 -6.81
CA GLU A 110 -8.70 10.59 -7.92
C GLU A 110 -7.67 9.80 -8.76
N GLY A 111 -7.35 8.54 -8.39
CA GLY A 111 -6.35 7.71 -9.06
C GLY A 111 -4.90 8.05 -8.70
N GLU A 112 -4.68 8.90 -7.71
CA GLU A 112 -3.36 9.38 -7.27
C GLU A 112 -2.76 8.44 -6.20
N ALA A 113 -2.51 7.18 -6.57
CA ALA A 113 -2.14 6.12 -5.61
C ALA A 113 -0.84 6.40 -4.86
N GLU A 114 0.16 7.02 -5.49
CA GLU A 114 1.44 7.40 -4.87
C GLU A 114 1.25 8.50 -3.82
N LYS A 115 0.40 9.50 -4.10
CA LYS A 115 0.09 10.54 -3.13
C LYS A 115 -0.70 9.98 -1.94
N ALA A 116 -1.61 9.06 -2.22
CA ALA A 116 -2.37 8.37 -1.19
C ALA A 116 -1.45 7.53 -0.28
N GLU A 117 -0.49 6.80 -0.83
CA GLU A 117 0.55 6.08 -0.08
C GLU A 117 1.29 7.01 0.88
N ALA A 118 1.74 8.19 0.40
CA ALA A 118 2.43 9.18 1.22
C ALA A 118 1.52 9.69 2.36
N SER A 119 0.25 9.97 2.08
CA SER A 119 -0.72 10.42 3.06
C SER A 119 -0.98 9.36 4.14
N PHE A 120 -1.18 8.09 3.76
CA PHE A 120 -1.39 6.99 4.73
C PHE A 120 -0.12 6.70 5.53
N THR A 121 1.05 6.80 4.94
CA THR A 121 2.33 6.65 5.64
C THR A 121 2.49 7.73 6.69
N THR A 122 2.19 8.98 6.37
CA THR A 122 2.18 10.09 7.35
C THR A 122 1.17 9.83 8.47
N ALA A 123 -0.04 9.37 8.13
CA ALA A 123 -1.04 9.00 9.13
C ALA A 123 -0.54 7.92 10.09
N LEU A 124 0.21 6.93 9.58
CA LEU A 124 0.79 5.84 10.38
C LEU A 124 1.98 6.29 11.24
N GLN A 125 2.77 7.26 10.78
CA GLN A 125 3.80 7.88 11.61
C GLN A 125 3.21 8.62 12.81
N LEU A 126 2.06 9.28 12.61
CA LEU A 126 1.34 10.01 13.67
C LEU A 126 0.53 9.07 14.57
N LYS A 127 -0.06 8.04 14.02
CA LYS A 127 -0.88 7.04 14.72
C LYS A 127 -0.57 5.63 14.22
N PRO A 128 0.46 4.96 14.79
CA PRO A 128 0.93 3.66 14.33
C PRO A 128 -0.08 2.52 14.41
N ASP A 129 -1.09 2.62 15.26
CA ASP A 129 -2.15 1.61 15.45
C ASP A 129 -3.40 1.86 14.60
N SER A 130 -3.36 2.80 13.67
CA SER A 130 -4.50 3.14 12.81
C SER A 130 -4.83 2.02 11.84
N LEU A 131 -5.84 1.20 12.13
CA LEU A 131 -6.35 0.16 11.23
C LEU A 131 -6.80 0.72 9.88
N PRO A 132 -7.59 1.84 9.83
CA PRO A 132 -7.98 2.42 8.55
C PRO A 132 -6.79 2.83 7.69
N ALA A 133 -5.75 3.47 8.29
CA ALA A 133 -4.57 3.90 7.53
C ALA A 133 -3.80 2.69 6.96
N ARG A 134 -3.60 1.61 7.74
CA ARG A 134 -2.93 0.39 7.28
C ARG A 134 -3.68 -0.28 6.13
N ASN A 135 -4.99 -0.42 6.29
CA ASN A 135 -5.81 -1.02 5.26
C ASN A 135 -5.80 -0.19 3.97
N GLN A 136 -5.95 1.11 4.07
CA GLN A 136 -5.93 1.99 2.90
C GLN A 136 -4.54 2.12 2.26
N LEU A 137 -3.46 2.02 3.05
CA LEU A 137 -2.11 1.89 2.51
C LEU A 137 -1.99 0.63 1.64
N GLY A 138 -2.53 -0.51 2.10
CA GLY A 138 -2.57 -1.72 1.30
C GLY A 138 -3.36 -1.55 -0.01
N VAL A 139 -4.45 -0.79 0.00
CA VAL A 139 -5.20 -0.45 -1.23
C VAL A 139 -4.34 0.39 -2.17
N ALA A 140 -3.66 1.44 -1.67
CA ALA A 140 -2.79 2.30 -2.47
C ALA A 140 -1.64 1.51 -3.11
N LEU A 141 -0.99 0.63 -2.34
CA LEU A 141 0.08 -0.24 -2.82
C LEU A 141 -0.41 -1.23 -3.88
N ARG A 142 -1.59 -1.83 -3.68
CA ARG A 142 -2.20 -2.73 -4.66
C ARG A 142 -2.50 -2.00 -5.98
N MET A 143 -3.01 -0.77 -5.92
CA MET A 143 -3.27 0.05 -7.13
C MET A 143 -1.99 0.38 -7.90
N GLN A 144 -0.85 0.44 -7.23
CA GLN A 144 0.48 0.64 -7.84
C GLN A 144 1.13 -0.68 -8.33
N GLY A 145 0.47 -1.83 -8.16
CA GLY A 145 1.06 -3.13 -8.48
C GLY A 145 2.08 -3.65 -7.45
N LYS A 146 2.24 -2.98 -6.32
CA LYS A 146 3.13 -3.37 -5.21
C LYS A 146 2.41 -4.43 -4.33
N PHE A 147 2.20 -5.63 -4.90
CA PHE A 147 1.29 -6.61 -4.30
C PHE A 147 1.84 -7.23 -3.01
N GLN A 148 3.16 -7.42 -2.88
CA GLN A 148 3.78 -7.97 -1.68
C GLN A 148 3.71 -6.99 -0.51
N GLU A 149 3.95 -5.72 -0.78
CA GLU A 149 3.83 -4.64 0.21
C GLU A 149 2.37 -4.43 0.64
N ALA A 150 1.42 -4.57 -0.30
CA ALA A 150 0.00 -4.54 0.00
C ALA A 150 -0.41 -5.71 0.93
N GLU A 151 0.09 -6.94 0.67
CA GLU A 151 -0.10 -8.09 1.54
C GLU A 151 0.39 -7.80 2.96
N GLN A 152 1.61 -7.25 3.10
CA GLN A 152 2.18 -6.89 4.40
C GLN A 152 1.36 -5.82 5.12
N ALA A 153 0.88 -4.80 4.41
CA ALA A 153 0.06 -3.75 4.99
C ALA A 153 -1.26 -4.30 5.56
N TYR A 154 -1.97 -5.15 4.81
CA TYR A 154 -3.20 -5.79 5.30
C TYR A 154 -2.92 -6.76 6.45
N GLN A 155 -1.87 -7.59 6.36
CA GLN A 155 -1.49 -8.51 7.44
C GLN A 155 -1.13 -7.76 8.72
N SER A 156 -0.44 -6.62 8.62
CA SER A 156 -0.12 -5.79 9.78
C SER A 156 -1.36 -5.19 10.45
N ALA A 157 -2.44 -4.95 9.71
CA ALA A 157 -3.73 -4.58 10.29
C ALA A 157 -4.35 -5.75 11.07
N LEU A 158 -4.25 -6.99 10.55
CA LEU A 158 -4.74 -8.19 11.22
C LEU A 158 -3.91 -8.59 12.45
N GLN A 159 -2.62 -8.22 12.51
CA GLN A 159 -1.82 -8.39 13.72
C GLN A 159 -2.34 -7.54 14.89
N ILE A 160 -2.88 -6.35 14.60
CA ILE A 160 -3.47 -5.47 15.60
C ILE A 160 -4.90 -5.90 15.93
N ALA A 161 -5.70 -6.20 14.92
CA ALA A 161 -7.09 -6.62 15.04
C ALA A 161 -7.36 -7.84 14.15
N PRO A 162 -7.26 -9.05 14.68
CA PRO A 162 -7.42 -10.30 13.92
C PRO A 162 -8.78 -10.44 13.21
N ASP A 163 -9.78 -9.71 13.66
CA ASP A 163 -11.15 -9.74 13.14
C ASP A 163 -11.49 -8.49 12.30
N TYR A 164 -10.48 -7.75 11.84
CA TYR A 164 -10.72 -6.57 11.02
C TYR A 164 -11.20 -6.96 9.63
N LEU A 165 -12.52 -6.90 9.45
CA LEU A 165 -13.24 -7.36 8.25
C LEU A 165 -12.65 -6.79 6.95
N MET A 166 -12.32 -5.49 6.92
CA MET A 166 -11.83 -4.84 5.72
C MET A 166 -10.47 -5.38 5.25
N ALA A 167 -9.59 -5.74 6.18
CA ALA A 167 -8.31 -6.36 5.82
C ALA A 167 -8.50 -7.79 5.31
N HIS A 168 -9.42 -8.57 5.88
CA HIS A 168 -9.77 -9.89 5.35
C HIS A 168 -10.33 -9.79 3.93
N ARG A 169 -11.28 -8.88 3.68
CA ARG A 169 -11.83 -8.66 2.34
C ARG A 169 -10.74 -8.30 1.33
N ASN A 170 -9.87 -7.37 1.67
CA ASN A 170 -8.81 -6.90 0.79
C ASN A 170 -7.72 -7.96 0.55
N LEU A 171 -7.37 -8.79 1.55
CA LEU A 171 -6.49 -9.94 1.37
C LEU A 171 -7.13 -10.99 0.47
N GLY A 172 -8.43 -11.26 0.64
CA GLY A 172 -9.17 -12.15 -0.25
C GLY A 172 -9.05 -11.70 -1.71
N ILE A 173 -9.33 -10.42 -1.99
CA ILE A 173 -9.22 -9.80 -3.32
C ILE A 173 -7.77 -9.89 -3.84
N LEU A 174 -6.78 -9.58 -3.01
CA LEU A 174 -5.37 -9.59 -3.38
C LEU A 174 -4.92 -11.01 -3.78
N TYR A 175 -5.27 -12.02 -2.98
CA TYR A 175 -4.91 -13.41 -3.24
C TYR A 175 -5.63 -14.00 -4.44
N ASP A 176 -6.89 -13.63 -4.65
CA ASP A 176 -7.69 -14.14 -5.76
C ASP A 176 -7.24 -13.55 -7.11
N LEU A 177 -7.19 -12.23 -7.19
CA LEU A 177 -7.04 -11.52 -8.46
C LEU A 177 -5.60 -11.21 -8.85
N TYR A 178 -4.69 -11.09 -7.89
CA TYR A 178 -3.33 -10.60 -8.16
C TYR A 178 -2.22 -11.59 -7.82
N LEU A 179 -2.38 -12.38 -6.75
CA LEU A 179 -1.33 -13.31 -6.31
C LEU A 179 -1.63 -14.77 -6.67
N THR A 180 -2.77 -15.05 -7.29
CA THR A 180 -3.18 -16.40 -7.73
C THR A 180 -3.07 -17.46 -6.63
N LYS A 181 -3.48 -17.11 -5.40
CA LYS A 181 -3.49 -17.99 -4.22
C LYS A 181 -4.94 -18.31 -3.80
N PRO A 182 -5.71 -19.08 -4.59
CA PRO A 182 -7.16 -19.22 -4.40
C PRO A 182 -7.55 -19.84 -3.05
N GLN A 183 -6.70 -20.71 -2.48
CA GLN A 183 -6.98 -21.31 -1.16
C GLN A 183 -6.92 -20.25 -0.04
N LEU A 184 -5.94 -19.33 -0.10
CA LEU A 184 -5.84 -18.22 0.86
C LEU A 184 -6.98 -17.21 0.66
N ALA A 185 -7.32 -16.90 -0.58
CA ALA A 185 -8.47 -16.06 -0.89
C ALA A 185 -9.77 -16.62 -0.28
N LEU A 186 -10.02 -17.92 -0.46
CA LEU A 186 -11.17 -18.60 0.10
C LEU A 186 -11.23 -18.52 1.63
N GLN A 187 -10.08 -18.69 2.31
CA GLN A 187 -10.00 -18.56 3.77
C GLN A 187 -10.40 -17.16 4.23
N HIS A 188 -9.88 -16.14 3.58
CA HIS A 188 -10.17 -14.76 3.93
C HIS A 188 -11.62 -14.36 3.63
N TYR A 189 -12.20 -14.77 2.50
CA TYR A 189 -13.61 -14.51 2.20
C TYR A 189 -14.56 -15.24 3.16
N LYS A 190 -14.25 -16.50 3.55
CA LYS A 190 -15.02 -17.20 4.58
C LYS A 190 -14.94 -16.48 5.92
N ARG A 191 -13.77 -15.92 6.28
CA ARG A 191 -13.65 -15.09 7.48
C ARG A 191 -14.52 -13.84 7.41
N CYS A 192 -14.55 -13.15 6.26
CA CYS A 192 -15.46 -12.02 6.07
C CYS A 192 -16.92 -12.42 6.31
N GLN A 193 -17.36 -13.55 5.75
CA GLN A 193 -18.73 -14.02 5.92
C GLN A 193 -19.06 -14.30 7.39
N THR A 194 -18.12 -14.84 8.18
CA THR A 194 -18.33 -15.08 9.62
C THR A 194 -18.33 -13.80 10.46
N LEU A 195 -17.66 -12.75 10.00
CA LEU A 195 -17.54 -11.46 10.70
C LEU A 195 -18.69 -10.49 10.34
N SER A 196 -19.35 -10.72 9.21
CA SER A 196 -20.44 -9.85 8.75
C SER A 196 -21.70 -10.10 9.57
N VAL A 197 -22.35 -9.02 10.00
CA VAL A 197 -23.63 -9.08 10.74
C VAL A 197 -24.79 -9.53 9.83
N ALA A 198 -24.69 -9.21 8.53
CA ALA A 198 -25.67 -9.61 7.51
C ALA A 198 -24.96 -10.42 6.42
N GLU A 199 -25.73 -11.26 5.74
CA GLU A 199 -25.23 -12.03 4.60
C GLU A 199 -24.71 -11.09 3.50
N ASP A 200 -23.40 -11.18 3.19
CA ASP A 200 -22.79 -10.51 2.05
C ASP A 200 -22.87 -11.43 0.82
N LYS A 201 -23.87 -11.17 -0.03
CA LYS A 201 -24.15 -11.98 -1.23
C LYS A 201 -22.99 -11.93 -2.23
N GLU A 202 -22.25 -10.82 -2.29
CA GLU A 202 -21.10 -10.67 -3.18
C GLU A 202 -19.97 -11.59 -2.73
N ILE A 203 -19.62 -11.55 -1.46
CA ILE A 203 -18.61 -12.46 -0.88
C ILE A 203 -19.08 -13.92 -0.99
N GLY A 204 -20.35 -14.21 -0.76
CA GLY A 204 -20.92 -15.53 -0.97
C GLY A 204 -20.73 -16.04 -2.40
N GLY A 205 -20.94 -15.19 -3.40
CA GLY A 205 -20.68 -15.50 -4.81
C GLY A 205 -19.21 -15.79 -5.09
N TRP A 206 -18.28 -14.99 -4.55
CA TRP A 206 -16.84 -15.21 -4.70
C TRP A 206 -16.37 -16.53 -4.05
N ILE A 207 -16.92 -16.90 -2.89
CA ILE A 207 -16.64 -18.17 -2.24
C ILE A 207 -17.04 -19.34 -3.13
N LEU A 208 -18.27 -19.34 -3.67
CA LEU A 208 -18.78 -20.41 -4.54
C LEU A 208 -17.93 -20.55 -5.82
N ASP A 209 -17.53 -19.43 -6.42
CA ASP A 209 -16.68 -19.47 -7.60
C ASP A 209 -15.29 -20.04 -7.30
N LEU A 210 -14.65 -19.58 -6.21
CA LEU A 210 -13.36 -20.10 -5.76
C LEU A 210 -13.40 -21.61 -5.47
N GLU A 211 -14.45 -22.09 -4.80
CA GLU A 211 -14.62 -23.53 -4.51
C GLU A 211 -14.71 -24.35 -5.78
N ARG A 212 -15.42 -23.86 -6.81
CA ARG A 212 -15.48 -24.52 -8.15
C ARG A 212 -14.11 -24.54 -8.81
N ARG A 213 -13.40 -23.40 -8.84
CA ARG A 213 -12.07 -23.31 -9.46
C ARG A 213 -11.03 -24.19 -8.77
N ILE A 214 -11.03 -24.23 -7.45
CA ILE A 214 -10.13 -25.10 -6.65
C ILE A 214 -10.43 -26.57 -6.89
N LYS A 215 -11.71 -26.95 -7.03
CA LYS A 215 -12.12 -28.34 -7.32
C LYS A 215 -11.74 -28.78 -8.73
N ALA A 216 -11.83 -27.88 -9.70
CA ALA A 216 -11.51 -28.18 -11.10
C ALA A 216 -9.98 -28.35 -11.33
N ASN A 217 -9.14 -27.81 -10.45
CA ASN A 217 -7.67 -27.85 -10.55
C ASN A 217 -7.03 -28.99 -9.71
N LYS A 218 -7.83 -29.91 -9.16
CA LYS A 218 -7.40 -31.13 -8.46
C LYS A 218 -7.43 -32.34 -9.40
#